data_daa9e152ccfcae0fc2b66069fd1a0de0
#
_entry.id   daa9e152ccfcae0fc2b66069fd1a0de0
#
_cell.length_a   1.000
_cell.length_b   1.000
_cell.length_c   1.000
_cell.angle_alpha   90.00
_cell.angle_beta   90.00
_cell.angle_gamma   90.00
#
_symmetry.space_group_name_H-M   'P 1'
#
loop_
_entity.id
_entity.type
_entity.pdbx_description
1 polymer ?
#
loop_
_entity_poly.entity_id
_entity_poly.type
_entity_poly.pdbx_seq_one_letter_code
_entity_poly.pdbx_strand_id
1 'polypeptide(L)'
;MKSKMWIALGLMMASILPAKADGDRMIDWEQLPAPAREFLTTHFEGKALSLAKEDRELFELRYEVVLVGGEKIEFSRSGVWEEVSCRYTSIPAAIVPHEILSQVQRRYPEVAMTEISRERNRYEVQLANGMELIFDRQGRLIGWDD
;
A
#
# COMPACT_ATOMS: atom_id res chain seq x y z
N MET A 1 -7.46 3.83 18.57
CA MET A 1 -7.67 3.42 18.51
C MET A 1 -8.41 2.62 18.38
N LYS A 2 -8.77 2.08 18.17
CA LYS A 2 -9.40 1.51 17.98
C LYS A 2 -9.63 0.37 18.00
N SER A 3 -9.94 -0.33 18.30
CA SER A 3 -10.34 -1.15 18.33
C SER A 3 -10.31 -2.23 17.82
N LYS A 4 -10.16 -3.00 17.85
CA LYS A 4 -9.96 -4.02 17.24
C LYS A 4 -10.18 -5.21 17.92
N MET A 5 -10.51 -5.33 18.87
CA MET A 5 -10.65 -6.49 19.53
C MET A 5 -11.72 -7.36 19.15
N TRP A 6 -12.71 -6.94 18.77
CA TRP A 6 -13.80 -7.76 18.43
C TRP A 6 -13.47 -8.82 17.45
N ILE A 7 -12.38 -8.73 16.91
CA ILE A 7 -12.00 -9.70 16.05
C ILE A 7 -11.97 -11.04 16.59
N ALA A 8 -11.62 -11.22 17.74
CA ALA A 8 -11.44 -12.50 18.27
C ALA A 8 -12.59 -13.40 18.08
N LEU A 9 -13.70 -12.87 18.08
CA LEU A 9 -14.80 -13.64 17.99
C LEU A 9 -14.95 -14.42 16.80
N GLY A 10 -14.72 -13.93 15.78
CA GLY A 10 -15.03 -14.63 14.60
C GLY A 10 -14.27 -15.85 14.42
N LEU A 11 -13.18 -15.96 15.01
CA LEU A 11 -12.43 -17.03 14.87
C LEU A 11 -13.00 -18.32 15.01
N MET A 12 -13.75 -18.54 15.89
CA MET A 12 -14.22 -19.80 16.05
C MET A 12 -14.89 -20.42 14.92
N MET A 13 -15.64 -19.79 14.30
CA MET A 13 -16.40 -20.40 13.30
C MET A 13 -15.63 -20.80 12.14
N ALA A 14 -14.74 -20.08 11.81
CA ALA A 14 -13.97 -20.37 10.69
C ALA A 14 -13.52 -21.76 10.53
N SER A 15 -13.28 -22.37 11.57
CA SER A 15 -12.71 -23.65 11.43
C SER A 15 -13.56 -24.62 10.66
N ILE A 16 -14.75 -24.38 10.55
CA ILE A 16 -15.58 -25.31 9.92
C ILE A 16 -15.54 -25.23 8.45
N LEU A 17 -15.39 -24.12 7.91
CA LEU A 17 -15.44 -24.02 6.53
C LEU A 17 -14.22 -24.31 5.80
N PRO A 18 -14.34 -24.89 4.72
CA PRO A 18 -13.23 -25.27 3.95
C PRO A 18 -12.92 -24.08 3.22
N ALA A 19 -12.36 -23.43 3.42
CA ALA A 19 -12.00 -22.41 2.83
C ALA A 19 -11.95 -22.32 1.56
N LYS A 20 -11.82 -21.75 1.03
CA LYS A 20 -11.64 -21.68 -0.11
C LYS A 20 -12.06 -20.66 -0.79
N ALA A 21 -12.26 -20.40 -1.52
CA ALA A 21 -12.84 -19.48 -2.22
C ALA A 21 -12.11 -18.23 -2.24
N ASP A 22 -12.21 -17.51 -1.34
CA ASP A 22 -11.60 -16.29 -1.34
C ASP A 22 -10.25 -16.49 -0.92
N GLY A 23 -9.45 -15.62 -1.01
CA GLY A 23 -8.17 -15.73 -0.50
C GLY A 23 -7.11 -15.42 -1.49
N ASP A 24 -5.90 -15.66 -1.07
CA ASP A 24 -4.75 -15.27 -1.86
C ASP A 24 -4.33 -16.34 -2.82
N ARG A 25 -3.90 -15.97 -3.97
CA ARG A 25 -3.37 -16.90 -4.94
C ARG A 25 -2.06 -16.34 -5.46
N MET A 26 -0.99 -17.11 -5.38
CA MET A 26 0.29 -16.67 -5.89
C MET A 26 0.26 -16.62 -7.39
N ILE A 27 0.84 -15.60 -7.96
CA ILE A 27 0.85 -15.42 -9.39
C ILE A 27 2.24 -15.06 -9.85
N ASP A 28 2.46 -15.13 -11.16
CA ASP A 28 3.72 -14.78 -11.74
C ASP A 28 3.69 -13.33 -12.21
N TRP A 29 4.83 -12.78 -12.51
CA TRP A 29 4.95 -11.42 -12.99
C TRP A 29 4.04 -11.15 -14.16
N GLU A 30 3.99 -12.07 -15.10
CA GLU A 30 3.19 -11.88 -16.30
C GLU A 30 1.70 -11.82 -16.03
N GLN A 31 1.27 -12.28 -14.90
CA GLN A 31 -0.14 -12.26 -14.57
C GLN A 31 -0.56 -10.96 -13.90
N LEU A 32 0.38 -10.10 -13.56
CA LEU A 32 0.05 -8.81 -13.03
C LEU A 32 -0.51 -7.94 -14.17
N PRO A 33 -1.43 -7.03 -13.88
CA PRO A 33 -1.92 -6.11 -14.91
C PRO A 33 -0.78 -5.28 -15.46
N ALA A 34 -0.84 -4.96 -16.73
CA ALA A 34 0.21 -4.19 -17.37
C ALA A 34 0.56 -2.88 -16.66
N PRO A 35 -0.42 -2.09 -16.20
CA PRO A 35 -0.07 -0.85 -15.50
C PRO A 35 0.73 -1.10 -14.22
N ALA A 36 0.46 -2.23 -13.53
CA ALA A 36 1.20 -2.56 -12.32
C ALA A 36 2.64 -2.90 -12.67
N ARG A 37 2.85 -3.67 -13.73
CA ARG A 37 4.18 -4.00 -14.16
C ARG A 37 4.97 -2.77 -14.56
N GLU A 38 4.31 -1.84 -15.23
CA GLU A 38 4.94 -0.63 -15.65
C GLU A 38 5.33 0.23 -14.45
N PHE A 39 4.46 0.32 -13.47
CA PHE A 39 4.73 1.06 -12.26
C PHE A 39 5.97 0.49 -11.56
N LEU A 40 6.05 -0.83 -11.43
CA LEU A 40 7.16 -1.46 -10.77
C LEU A 40 8.47 -1.25 -11.53
N THR A 41 8.41 -1.32 -12.83
CA THR A 41 9.59 -1.11 -13.64
C THR A 41 10.07 0.33 -13.55
N THR A 42 9.14 1.27 -13.50
CA THR A 42 9.48 2.68 -13.45
C THR A 42 10.04 3.11 -12.11
N HIS A 43 9.40 2.66 -11.03
CA HIS A 43 9.72 3.20 -9.71
C HIS A 43 10.63 2.29 -8.88
N PHE A 44 10.72 1.03 -9.23
CA PHE A 44 11.54 0.09 -8.46
C PHE A 44 12.46 -0.70 -9.38
N GLU A 45 13.01 -0.02 -10.35
CA GLU A 45 13.88 -0.63 -11.30
C GLU A 45 15.03 -1.34 -10.63
N GLY A 46 15.36 -2.51 -11.09
CA GLY A 46 16.46 -3.27 -10.54
C GLY A 46 16.14 -4.06 -9.28
N LYS A 47 14.93 -3.91 -8.75
CA LYS A 47 14.58 -4.65 -7.57
C LYS A 47 13.90 -5.94 -7.95
N ALA A 48 14.33 -7.02 -7.32
CA ALA A 48 13.81 -8.34 -7.66
C ALA A 48 12.48 -8.61 -6.97
N LEU A 49 11.62 -9.34 -7.64
CA LEU A 49 10.34 -9.71 -7.11
C LEU A 49 10.51 -10.85 -6.10
N SER A 50 9.96 -10.70 -4.92
CA SER A 50 9.96 -11.77 -3.94
C SER A 50 8.68 -12.58 -4.10
N LEU A 51 7.55 -11.91 -4.20
CA LEU A 51 6.30 -12.61 -4.47
C LEU A 51 5.28 -11.66 -5.07
N ALA A 52 4.33 -12.21 -5.77
CA ALA A 52 3.16 -11.47 -6.23
C ALA A 52 1.97 -12.36 -5.98
N LYS A 53 0.88 -11.76 -5.54
CA LYS A 53 -0.32 -12.52 -5.32
C LYS A 53 -1.57 -11.74 -5.66
N GLU A 54 -2.60 -12.48 -5.96
CA GLU A 54 -3.92 -11.97 -6.23
C GLU A 54 -4.67 -12.16 -4.94
N ASP A 55 -5.28 -11.12 -4.44
CA ASP A 55 -6.06 -11.18 -3.23
C ASP A 55 -7.50 -10.94 -3.64
N ARG A 56 -8.34 -11.94 -3.47
CA ARG A 56 -9.71 -11.84 -3.87
C ARG A 56 -10.59 -11.95 -2.65
N GLU A 57 -11.24 -10.88 -2.32
CA GLU A 57 -12.07 -10.83 -1.17
C GLU A 57 -13.41 -10.28 -1.51
N LEU A 58 -14.45 -11.01 -1.26
CA LEU A 58 -15.81 -10.62 -1.59
C LEU A 58 -15.90 -10.29 -3.09
N PHE A 59 -16.14 -9.05 -3.39
CA PHE A 59 -16.26 -8.67 -4.78
C PHE A 59 -15.07 -7.86 -5.26
N GLU A 60 -14.02 -7.82 -4.47
CA GLU A 60 -12.86 -7.03 -4.83
C GLU A 60 -11.69 -7.90 -5.18
N LEU A 61 -10.92 -7.46 -6.13
CA LEU A 61 -9.72 -8.14 -6.52
C LEU A 61 -8.60 -7.12 -6.45
N ARG A 62 -7.55 -7.45 -5.74
CA ARG A 62 -6.38 -6.61 -5.62
C ARG A 62 -5.15 -7.45 -5.87
N TYR A 63 -4.04 -6.81 -6.11
CA TYR A 63 -2.79 -7.50 -6.28
C TYR A 63 -1.80 -6.96 -5.28
N GLU A 64 -1.01 -7.83 -4.68
CA GLU A 64 0.00 -7.40 -3.74
C GLU A 64 1.34 -7.89 -4.27
N VAL A 65 2.33 -7.03 -4.27
CA VAL A 65 3.67 -7.36 -4.73
C VAL A 65 4.63 -7.05 -3.60
N VAL A 66 5.53 -7.99 -3.31
CA VAL A 66 6.57 -7.78 -2.32
C VAL A 66 7.90 -7.95 -3.04
N LEU A 67 8.79 -6.99 -2.90
CA LEU A 67 10.09 -7.04 -3.52
C LEU A 67 11.11 -7.59 -2.51
N VAL A 68 12.25 -8.02 -3.01
CA VAL A 68 13.25 -8.64 -2.17
C VAL A 68 13.73 -7.70 -1.06
N GLY A 69 13.73 -6.43 -1.30
CA GLY A 69 14.13 -5.47 -0.26
C GLY A 69 13.09 -5.21 0.80
N GLY A 70 11.92 -5.85 0.70
CA GLY A 70 10.86 -5.67 1.67
C GLY A 70 9.82 -4.65 1.28
N GLU A 71 9.94 -4.00 0.15
CA GLU A 71 8.95 -3.05 -0.31
C GLU A 71 7.68 -3.81 -0.67
N LYS A 72 6.53 -3.27 -0.33
CA LYS A 72 5.26 -3.90 -0.62
C LYS A 72 4.38 -2.90 -1.34
N ILE A 73 3.80 -3.30 -2.44
CA ILE A 73 2.92 -2.42 -3.21
C ILE A 73 1.60 -3.15 -3.45
N GLU A 74 0.50 -2.46 -3.22
CA GLU A 74 -0.81 -3.01 -3.50
C GLU A 74 -1.42 -2.26 -4.66
N PHE A 75 -2.02 -3.01 -5.57
CA PHE A 75 -2.64 -2.45 -6.77
C PHE A 75 -4.10 -2.86 -6.84
N SER A 76 -4.90 -2.00 -7.42
CA SER A 76 -6.29 -2.31 -7.68
C SER A 76 -6.39 -3.36 -8.77
N ARG A 77 -7.59 -3.80 -9.06
CA ARG A 77 -7.85 -4.75 -10.11
C ARG A 77 -7.29 -4.29 -11.45
N SER A 78 -7.31 -3.02 -11.72
CA SER A 78 -6.83 -2.51 -13.00
C SER A 78 -5.34 -2.21 -13.00
N GLY A 79 -4.66 -2.44 -11.90
CA GLY A 79 -3.22 -2.21 -11.84
C GLY A 79 -2.80 -0.83 -11.40
N VAL A 80 -3.71 -0.06 -10.80
CA VAL A 80 -3.38 1.27 -10.29
C VAL A 80 -2.96 1.10 -8.83
N TRP A 81 -1.84 1.69 -8.43
CA TRP A 81 -1.35 1.49 -7.08
C TRP A 81 -2.29 2.10 -6.05
N GLU A 82 -2.42 1.45 -4.93
CA GLU A 82 -3.26 1.92 -3.84
C GLU A 82 -2.45 2.09 -2.57
N GLU A 83 -1.39 1.34 -2.38
CA GLU A 83 -0.55 1.50 -1.21
C GLU A 83 0.88 1.13 -1.57
N VAL A 84 1.84 1.90 -1.10
CA VAL A 84 3.25 1.63 -1.27
C VAL A 84 3.89 1.72 0.11
N SER A 85 4.55 0.66 0.54
CA SER A 85 5.20 0.61 1.84
C SER A 85 6.67 0.28 1.66
N CYS A 86 7.54 1.14 2.14
CA CYS A 86 8.98 0.97 2.05
C CYS A 86 9.55 1.08 3.45
N ARG A 87 9.27 0.05 4.24
CA ARG A 87 9.66 0.08 5.64
C ARG A 87 11.14 0.29 5.88
N TYR A 88 11.97 -0.26 5.04
CA TYR A 88 13.41 -0.20 5.24
C TYR A 88 14.11 0.78 4.32
N THR A 89 13.38 1.43 3.46
CA THR A 89 13.90 2.44 2.57
C THR A 89 12.94 3.61 2.61
N SER A 90 12.86 4.41 1.58
CA SER A 90 11.89 5.49 1.56
C SER A 90 11.08 5.40 0.30
N ILE A 91 9.91 5.99 0.30
CA ILE A 91 9.03 6.01 -0.85
C ILE A 91 9.72 6.83 -1.96
N PRO A 92 9.82 6.32 -3.17
CA PRO A 92 10.36 7.13 -4.27
C PRO A 92 9.55 8.41 -4.44
N ALA A 93 10.24 9.52 -4.47
CA ALA A 93 9.56 10.81 -4.53
C ALA A 93 8.61 10.93 -5.71
N ALA A 94 8.94 10.30 -6.81
CA ALA A 94 8.11 10.39 -8.00
C ALA A 94 6.72 9.78 -7.85
N ILE A 95 6.52 8.96 -6.84
CA ILE A 95 5.21 8.35 -6.59
C ILE A 95 4.30 9.35 -5.88
N VAL A 96 4.87 10.24 -5.10
CA VAL A 96 4.11 11.12 -4.22
C VAL A 96 3.63 12.34 -5.00
N PRO A 97 2.34 12.68 -4.92
CA PRO A 97 1.86 13.88 -5.59
C PRO A 97 2.67 15.10 -5.16
N HIS A 98 2.95 15.98 -6.10
CA HIS A 98 3.83 17.11 -5.85
C HIS A 98 3.41 17.97 -4.67
N GLU A 99 2.13 18.24 -4.54
CA GLU A 99 1.64 19.08 -3.47
C GLU A 99 1.87 18.44 -2.11
N ILE A 100 1.76 17.14 -2.04
CA ILE A 100 1.98 16.43 -0.80
C ILE A 100 3.47 16.39 -0.50
N LEU A 101 4.26 16.09 -1.50
CA LEU A 101 5.70 16.00 -1.34
C LEU A 101 6.28 17.33 -0.84
N SER A 102 5.84 18.43 -1.40
CA SER A 102 6.32 19.74 -1.00
C SER A 102 5.99 20.03 0.46
N GLN A 103 4.80 19.70 0.89
CA GLN A 103 4.42 19.95 2.26
C GLN A 103 5.16 19.07 3.24
N VAL A 104 5.38 17.81 2.90
CA VAL A 104 6.10 16.91 3.78
C VAL A 104 7.56 17.39 3.90
N GLN A 105 8.17 17.76 2.80
CA GLN A 105 9.55 18.22 2.82
C GLN A 105 9.70 19.51 3.58
N ARG A 106 8.70 20.36 3.54
CA ARG A 106 8.78 21.62 4.24
C ARG A 106 8.56 21.45 5.74
N ARG A 107 7.64 20.58 6.14
CA ARG A 107 7.33 20.38 7.54
C ARG A 107 8.28 19.42 8.22
N TYR A 108 8.76 18.42 7.52
CA TYR A 108 9.59 17.38 8.10
C TYR A 108 10.77 17.11 7.15
N PRO A 109 11.65 18.08 7.00
CA PRO A 109 12.68 18.02 5.96
C PRO A 109 13.63 16.84 6.00
N GLU A 110 13.80 16.24 7.15
CA GLU A 110 14.74 15.14 7.21
C GLU A 110 14.11 13.83 7.58
N VAL A 111 12.82 13.73 7.45
CA VAL A 111 12.12 12.51 7.86
C VAL A 111 11.64 11.78 6.63
N ALA A 112 12.01 10.51 6.50
CA ALA A 112 11.63 9.73 5.33
C ALA A 112 10.16 9.35 5.36
N MET A 113 9.56 9.28 4.18
CA MET A 113 8.21 8.77 4.05
C MET A 113 8.33 7.27 3.87
N THR A 114 7.66 6.51 4.71
CA THR A 114 7.76 5.06 4.69
C THR A 114 6.54 4.38 4.09
N GLU A 115 5.42 5.08 4.02
CA GLU A 115 4.24 4.49 3.43
C GLU A 115 3.34 5.57 2.87
N ILE A 116 2.70 5.31 1.77
CA ILE A 116 1.68 6.18 1.24
C ILE A 116 0.54 5.31 0.73
N SER A 117 -0.68 5.68 1.09
CA SER A 117 -1.86 5.00 0.57
C SER A 117 -2.81 6.03 0.01
N ARG A 118 -3.63 5.62 -0.96
CA ARG A 118 -4.62 6.51 -1.47
C ARG A 118 -5.96 5.82 -1.51
N GLU A 119 -6.94 6.51 -1.00
CA GLU A 119 -8.26 6.02 -1.00
C GLU A 119 -9.06 6.97 -1.86
N ARG A 120 -10.32 6.65 -2.02
CA ARG A 120 -11.19 7.44 -2.83
C ARG A 120 -11.04 8.93 -2.69
N ASN A 121 -11.00 9.42 -1.50
CA ASN A 121 -11.04 10.83 -1.24
C ASN A 121 -9.82 11.41 -0.56
N ARG A 122 -8.80 10.62 -0.33
CA ARG A 122 -7.67 11.13 0.44
C ARG A 122 -6.41 10.31 0.27
N TYR A 123 -5.32 10.88 0.72
CA TYR A 123 -4.05 10.20 0.80
C TYR A 123 -3.61 10.15 2.26
N GLU A 124 -2.95 9.08 2.65
CA GLU A 124 -2.38 8.99 3.99
C GLU A 124 -0.90 8.68 3.82
N VAL A 125 -0.05 9.42 4.53
CA VAL A 125 1.39 9.28 4.43
C VAL A 125 1.94 8.98 5.81
N GLN A 126 2.73 7.93 5.94
CA GLN A 126 3.38 7.64 7.20
C GLN A 126 4.85 8.02 7.09
N LEU A 127 5.37 8.61 8.14
CA LEU A 127 6.75 9.06 8.22
C LEU A 127 7.54 8.16 9.16
N ALA A 128 8.83 8.14 8.97
CA ALA A 128 9.71 7.29 9.77
C ALA A 128 9.69 7.63 11.26
N ASN A 129 9.22 8.81 11.62
CA ASN A 129 9.15 9.22 13.01
C ASN A 129 7.83 8.83 13.68
N GLY A 130 6.98 8.09 12.97
CA GLY A 130 5.70 7.63 13.52
C GLY A 130 4.51 8.53 13.21
N MET A 131 4.75 9.67 12.62
CA MET A 131 3.65 10.57 12.28
C MET A 131 2.88 10.06 11.09
N GLU A 132 1.58 10.26 11.09
CA GLU A 132 0.75 9.95 9.96
C GLU A 132 0.10 11.25 9.51
N LEU A 133 0.17 11.57 8.26
CA LEU A 133 -0.41 12.81 7.72
C LEU A 133 -1.51 12.44 6.74
N ILE A 134 -2.61 13.16 6.80
CA ILE A 134 -3.77 12.90 5.96
C ILE A 134 -4.01 14.09 5.06
N PHE A 135 -4.11 13.85 3.77
CA PHE A 135 -4.31 14.90 2.78
C PHE A 135 -5.58 14.62 1.97
N ASP A 136 -6.23 15.65 1.51
CA ASP A 136 -7.37 15.46 0.62
C ASP A 136 -6.88 15.18 -0.79
N ARG A 137 -7.79 15.03 -1.73
CA ARG A 137 -7.42 14.70 -3.10
C ARG A 137 -6.62 15.79 -3.79
N GLN A 138 -6.74 17.03 -3.34
CA GLN A 138 -6.01 18.13 -3.91
C GLN A 138 -4.67 18.33 -3.24
N GLY A 139 -4.33 17.47 -2.28
CA GLY A 139 -3.04 17.56 -1.61
C GLY A 139 -3.00 18.51 -0.44
N ARG A 140 -4.17 18.90 0.09
CA ARG A 140 -4.19 19.79 1.24
C ARG A 140 -4.19 18.97 2.52
N LEU A 141 -3.38 19.35 3.49
CA LEU A 141 -3.29 18.63 4.74
C LEU A 141 -4.58 18.83 5.52
N ILE A 142 -5.25 17.76 5.87
CA ILE A 142 -6.52 17.83 6.60
C ILE A 142 -6.47 17.14 7.96
N GLY A 143 -5.36 16.48 8.30
CA GLY A 143 -5.25 15.85 9.61
C GLY A 143 -3.90 15.22 9.82
N TRP A 144 -3.62 14.87 11.06
CA TRP A 144 -2.41 14.15 11.38
C TRP A 144 -2.62 13.36 12.67
N ASP A 145 -1.78 12.36 12.87
CA ASP A 145 -1.85 11.54 14.06
C ASP A 145 -0.42 11.11 14.39
N ASP A 146 -0.13 10.87 15.66
CA ASP A 146 1.21 10.42 16.05
C ASP A 146 1.19 9.26 17.04
#